data_fcc4933dc7d3592d8d20a18fa5c6396d
#
_entry.id   fcc4933dc7d3592d8d20a18fa5c6396d
#
_cell.length_a   1.000
_cell.length_b   1.000
_cell.length_c   1.000
_cell.angle_alpha   90.00
_cell.angle_beta   90.00
_cell.angle_gamma   90.00
#
_symmetry.space_group_name_H-M   'P 1'
#
loop_
_entity.id
_entity.type
_entity.pdbx_description
1 polymer ?
#
loop_
_entity_poly.entity_id
_entity_poly.type
_entity_poly.pdbx_seq_one_letter_code
_entity_poly.pdbx_strand_id
1 'polypeptide(L)'
;VGEFFERIGIKVYQGYGLSEVSPVASVNVDRRGDIASVGRPLKSFEAKVDSETGELLLRGPAVMRGYHNQPEMTAEVIDSDGWLHTGDIAEIKNGGHIYITGRIKNMIVLSGGKKVFPEEVEAVLEKSPLFAEVCVLGISRTFGVKDGTEEIAAVIVPKKEMIEKYSDEELDKVIRAEVKQLST
;
A
#
# COMPACT_ATOMS: atom_id res chain seq x y z
N VAL A 1 -7.82 13.26 0.26
CA VAL A 1 -7.24 14.50 -0.30
C VAL A 1 -7.77 14.74 -1.71
N GLY A 2 -7.69 13.77 -2.65
CA GLY A 2 -8.14 13.93 -4.03
C GLY A 2 -9.61 14.35 -4.17
N GLU A 3 -10.52 13.68 -3.48
CA GLU A 3 -11.96 14.01 -3.49
C GLU A 3 -12.26 15.43 -3.01
N PHE A 4 -11.50 15.95 -2.04
CA PHE A 4 -11.65 17.32 -1.56
C PHE A 4 -11.36 18.31 -2.68
N PHE A 5 -10.25 18.15 -3.40
CA PHE A 5 -9.89 19.02 -4.51
C PHE A 5 -10.88 18.94 -5.66
N GLU A 6 -11.40 17.77 -5.97
CA GLU A 6 -12.44 17.61 -7.00
C GLU A 6 -13.74 18.32 -6.63
N ARG A 7 -14.15 18.27 -5.35
CA ARG A 7 -15.35 18.98 -4.87
C ARG A 7 -15.26 20.49 -5.02
N ILE A 8 -14.05 21.06 -4.98
CA ILE A 8 -13.83 22.51 -5.21
C ILE A 8 -13.45 22.82 -6.67
N GLY A 9 -13.61 21.86 -7.59
CA GLY A 9 -13.40 22.04 -9.02
C GLY A 9 -11.96 21.91 -9.50
N ILE A 10 -11.03 21.50 -8.64
CA ILE A 10 -9.64 21.24 -9.01
C ILE A 10 -9.50 19.77 -9.42
N LYS A 11 -9.03 19.54 -10.66
CA LYS A 11 -8.78 18.20 -11.17
C LYS A 11 -7.49 17.63 -10.60
N VAL A 12 -7.56 16.45 -10.01
CA VAL A 12 -6.41 15.70 -9.50
C VAL A 12 -6.14 14.53 -10.43
N TYR A 13 -4.90 14.39 -10.87
CA TYR A 13 -4.44 13.26 -11.65
C TYR A 13 -3.41 12.48 -10.82
N GLN A 14 -3.70 11.23 -10.55
CA GLN A 14 -2.74 10.36 -9.87
C GLN A 14 -1.84 9.68 -10.90
N GLY A 15 -0.56 9.54 -10.55
CA GLY A 15 0.41 8.77 -11.30
C GLY A 15 1.13 7.78 -10.40
N TYR A 16 1.60 6.71 -10.98
CA TYR A 16 2.42 5.71 -10.32
C TYR A 16 3.71 5.50 -11.08
N GLY A 17 4.77 5.32 -10.33
CA GLY A 17 6.07 4.98 -10.87
C GLY A 17 7.15 4.86 -9.82
N LEU A 18 8.31 4.48 -10.27
CA LEU A 18 9.51 4.17 -9.51
C LEU A 18 10.72 4.80 -10.21
N SER A 19 11.81 4.98 -9.50
CA SER A 19 13.08 5.42 -10.13
C SER A 19 13.50 4.47 -11.24
N GLU A 20 13.24 3.19 -11.06
CA GLU A 20 13.53 2.11 -12.00
C GLU A 20 12.72 2.17 -13.31
N VAL A 21 11.70 3.03 -13.40
CA VAL A 21 10.86 3.22 -14.61
C VAL A 21 10.86 4.65 -15.16
N SER A 22 11.77 5.52 -14.69
CA SER A 22 12.14 6.84 -15.23
C SER A 22 11.02 7.89 -15.40
N PRO A 23 10.37 8.37 -14.40
CA PRO A 23 9.90 7.83 -13.12
C PRO A 23 8.43 7.42 -13.15
N VAL A 24 7.70 7.53 -14.27
CA VAL A 24 6.24 7.33 -14.37
C VAL A 24 5.89 6.17 -15.29
N ALA A 25 5.16 5.19 -14.77
CA ALA A 25 4.68 4.03 -15.53
C ALA A 25 3.18 4.09 -15.83
N SER A 26 2.37 4.70 -14.97
CA SER A 26 0.94 4.87 -15.20
C SER A 26 0.42 6.23 -14.75
N VAL A 27 -0.68 6.67 -15.36
CA VAL A 27 -1.35 7.93 -15.00
C VAL A 27 -2.86 7.76 -15.13
N ASN A 28 -3.58 8.21 -14.11
CA ASN A 28 -5.03 8.27 -14.11
C ASN A 28 -5.50 9.59 -14.76
N VAL A 29 -5.72 9.55 -16.07
CA VAL A 29 -6.20 10.70 -16.85
C VAL A 29 -7.71 10.61 -17.18
N ASP A 30 -8.35 9.51 -16.79
CA ASP A 30 -9.78 9.32 -17.05
C ASP A 30 -10.59 10.17 -16.07
N ARG A 31 -11.34 11.14 -16.61
CA ARG A 31 -12.18 12.06 -15.81
C ARG A 31 -13.34 11.38 -15.10
N ARG A 32 -13.65 10.14 -15.46
CA ARG A 32 -14.62 9.27 -14.80
C ARG A 32 -13.92 8.17 -13.99
N GLY A 33 -12.59 8.26 -13.91
CA GLY A 33 -11.76 7.28 -13.23
C GLY A 33 -11.99 7.30 -11.73
N ASP A 34 -11.92 6.12 -11.18
CA ASP A 34 -11.88 5.94 -9.73
C ASP A 34 -10.61 6.61 -9.19
N ILE A 35 -10.78 7.55 -8.27
CA ILE A 35 -9.69 8.31 -7.66
C ILE A 35 -8.74 7.41 -6.86
N ALA A 36 -9.15 6.20 -6.52
CA ALA A 36 -8.30 5.19 -5.87
C ALA A 36 -7.32 4.53 -6.86
N SER A 37 -7.57 4.66 -8.19
CA SER A 37 -6.69 4.10 -9.21
C SER A 37 -5.52 5.02 -9.51
N VAL A 38 -4.34 4.43 -9.71
CA VAL A 38 -3.18 5.13 -10.27
C VAL A 38 -3.18 5.18 -11.81
N GLY A 39 -4.30 4.80 -12.41
CA GLY A 39 -4.55 4.89 -13.84
C GLY A 39 -4.10 3.67 -14.63
N ARG A 40 -4.01 3.86 -15.94
CA ARG A 40 -3.57 2.83 -16.88
C ARG A 40 -2.08 2.98 -17.18
N PRO A 41 -1.40 1.88 -17.52
CA PRO A 41 -0.04 1.97 -18.02
C PRO A 41 0.07 2.96 -19.18
N LEU A 42 1.15 3.73 -19.21
CA LEU A 42 1.50 4.51 -20.39
C LEU A 42 1.66 3.57 -21.60
N LYS A 43 1.41 4.07 -22.81
CA LYS A 43 1.45 3.26 -24.03
C LYS A 43 2.77 2.51 -24.28
N SER A 44 3.84 2.99 -23.68
CA SER A 44 5.17 2.38 -23.74
C SER A 44 5.39 1.26 -22.73
N PHE A 45 4.47 1.06 -21.80
CA PHE A 45 4.56 0.03 -20.76
C PHE A 45 3.53 -1.07 -20.94
N GLU A 46 3.98 -2.28 -20.69
CA GLU A 46 3.13 -3.41 -20.38
C GLU A 46 3.07 -3.57 -18.86
N ALA A 47 1.91 -3.93 -18.33
CA ALA A 47 1.71 -4.21 -16.92
C ALA A 47 0.93 -5.49 -16.76
N LYS A 48 1.34 -6.32 -15.80
CA LYS A 48 0.59 -7.49 -15.36
C LYS A 48 0.72 -7.66 -13.85
N VAL A 49 -0.20 -8.40 -13.27
CA VAL A 49 -0.13 -8.84 -11.87
C VAL A 49 0.29 -10.30 -11.87
N ASP A 50 1.29 -10.61 -11.07
CA ASP A 50 1.71 -11.99 -10.85
C ASP A 50 0.59 -12.75 -10.11
N SER A 51 0.24 -13.93 -10.61
CA SER A 51 -0.92 -14.69 -10.12
C SER A 51 -0.70 -15.36 -8.76
N GLU A 52 0.55 -15.54 -8.32
CA GLU A 52 0.88 -16.20 -7.07
C GLU A 52 1.11 -15.21 -5.94
N THR A 53 1.81 -14.11 -6.27
CA THR A 53 2.21 -13.11 -5.28
C THR A 53 1.28 -11.90 -5.22
N GLY A 54 0.57 -11.60 -6.31
CA GLY A 54 -0.17 -10.35 -6.48
C GLY A 54 0.71 -9.15 -6.84
N GLU A 55 2.00 -9.38 -7.13
CA GLU A 55 2.95 -8.33 -7.43
C GLU A 55 2.67 -7.68 -8.79
N LEU A 56 2.76 -6.36 -8.85
CA LEU A 56 2.75 -5.62 -10.10
C LEU A 56 4.09 -5.79 -10.83
N LEU A 57 4.01 -6.28 -12.04
CA LEU A 57 5.17 -6.41 -12.94
C LEU A 57 5.03 -5.42 -14.09
N LEU A 58 6.12 -4.73 -14.41
CA LEU A 58 6.18 -3.73 -15.47
C LEU A 58 7.25 -4.10 -16.50
N ARG A 59 6.95 -3.87 -17.79
CA ARG A 59 7.92 -4.03 -18.88
C ARG A 59 7.78 -2.87 -19.86
N GLY A 60 8.90 -2.34 -20.31
CA GLY A 60 8.89 -1.26 -21.30
C GLY A 60 10.26 -0.59 -21.47
N PRO A 61 10.41 0.28 -22.47
CA PRO A 61 11.71 0.88 -22.81
C PRO A 61 12.25 1.85 -21.76
N ALA A 62 11.41 2.31 -20.83
CA ALA A 62 11.83 3.19 -19.74
C ALA A 62 12.18 2.44 -18.45
N VAL A 63 12.09 1.09 -18.45
CA VAL A 63 12.67 0.28 -17.37
C VAL A 63 14.19 0.46 -17.39
N MET A 64 14.77 0.64 -16.22
CA MET A 64 16.23 0.80 -16.07
C MET A 64 16.99 -0.40 -16.65
N ARG A 65 18.25 -0.16 -17.03
CA ARG A 65 19.16 -1.24 -17.47
C ARG A 65 19.68 -2.07 -16.30
N GLY A 66 19.62 -1.53 -15.09
CA GLY A 66 20.10 -2.15 -13.87
C GLY A 66 20.71 -1.17 -12.89
N TYR A 67 21.00 -1.66 -11.70
CA TYR A 67 21.71 -0.91 -10.67
C TYR A 67 23.20 -0.84 -10.99
N HIS A 68 23.79 0.33 -10.76
CA HIS A 68 25.19 0.57 -11.10
C HIS A 68 26.13 -0.35 -10.33
N ASN A 69 26.95 -1.12 -11.05
CA ASN A 69 27.90 -2.12 -10.51
C ASN A 69 27.25 -3.18 -9.59
N GLN A 70 25.95 -3.46 -9.75
CA GLN A 70 25.22 -4.43 -8.93
C GLN A 70 24.39 -5.39 -9.82
N PRO A 71 25.04 -6.28 -10.58
CA PRO A 71 24.32 -7.17 -11.49
C PRO A 71 23.44 -8.18 -10.75
N GLU A 72 23.84 -8.64 -9.57
CA GLU A 72 23.07 -9.58 -8.75
C GLU A 72 21.76 -8.93 -8.28
N MET A 73 21.82 -7.73 -7.68
CA MET A 73 20.62 -6.99 -7.30
C MET A 73 19.73 -6.63 -8.50
N THR A 74 20.33 -6.43 -9.66
CA THR A 74 19.55 -6.19 -10.88
C THR A 74 18.78 -7.44 -11.29
N ALA A 75 19.41 -8.62 -11.23
CA ALA A 75 18.78 -9.88 -11.56
C ALA A 75 17.68 -10.31 -10.55
N GLU A 76 17.71 -9.78 -9.34
CA GLU A 76 16.63 -9.98 -8.36
C GLU A 76 15.35 -9.22 -8.71
N VAL A 77 15.47 -8.09 -9.42
CA VAL A 77 14.32 -7.20 -9.72
C VAL A 77 13.95 -7.17 -11.20
N ILE A 78 14.80 -7.61 -12.11
CA ILE A 78 14.48 -7.71 -13.54
C ILE A 78 14.70 -9.15 -13.97
N ASP A 79 13.60 -9.81 -14.36
CA ASP A 79 13.65 -11.20 -14.80
C ASP A 79 14.22 -11.37 -16.22
N SER A 80 14.42 -12.62 -16.64
CA SER A 80 14.97 -12.96 -17.97
C SER A 80 14.12 -12.51 -19.14
N ASP A 81 12.82 -12.27 -18.92
CA ASP A 81 11.88 -11.80 -19.93
C ASP A 81 11.75 -10.26 -19.94
N GLY A 82 12.54 -9.57 -19.10
CA GLY A 82 12.59 -8.11 -18.98
C GLY A 82 11.45 -7.50 -18.18
N TRP A 83 10.77 -8.28 -17.34
CA TRP A 83 9.80 -7.75 -16.40
C TRP A 83 10.50 -7.24 -15.14
N LEU A 84 10.18 -6.00 -14.79
CA LEU A 84 10.58 -5.40 -13.52
C LEU A 84 9.59 -5.83 -12.43
N HIS A 85 10.11 -6.45 -11.39
CA HIS A 85 9.42 -6.74 -10.14
C HIS A 85 9.39 -5.47 -9.29
N THR A 86 8.22 -4.86 -9.15
CA THR A 86 8.10 -3.55 -8.49
C THR A 86 8.14 -3.63 -6.96
N GLY A 87 7.88 -4.79 -6.39
CA GLY A 87 7.67 -4.99 -4.96
C GLY A 87 6.32 -4.44 -4.46
N ASP A 88 5.49 -3.90 -5.34
CA ASP A 88 4.16 -3.38 -5.00
C ASP A 88 3.09 -4.42 -5.36
N ILE A 89 2.12 -4.61 -4.46
CA ILE A 89 0.95 -5.45 -4.70
C ILE A 89 -0.13 -4.62 -5.37
N ALA A 90 -0.76 -5.18 -6.40
CA ALA A 90 -1.75 -4.46 -7.16
C ALA A 90 -2.87 -5.34 -7.70
N GLU A 91 -3.95 -4.70 -8.08
CA GLU A 91 -5.01 -5.26 -8.91
C GLU A 91 -5.13 -4.47 -10.22
N ILE A 92 -5.37 -5.18 -11.32
CA ILE A 92 -5.70 -4.56 -12.60
C ILE A 92 -7.16 -4.88 -12.93
N LYS A 93 -8.00 -3.87 -12.96
CA LYS A 93 -9.45 -4.00 -13.23
C LYS A 93 -10.00 -2.79 -13.98
N ASN A 94 -11.29 -2.76 -14.24
CA ASN A 94 -11.99 -1.63 -14.88
C ASN A 94 -11.33 -1.16 -16.20
N GLY A 95 -10.99 -2.13 -17.07
CA GLY A 95 -10.42 -1.82 -18.39
C GLY A 95 -8.94 -1.45 -18.37
N GLY A 96 -8.18 -1.99 -17.41
CA GLY A 96 -6.72 -1.84 -17.34
C GLY A 96 -6.24 -0.81 -16.32
N HIS A 97 -7.13 -0.34 -15.44
CA HIS A 97 -6.75 0.53 -14.34
C HIS A 97 -6.01 -0.24 -13.24
N ILE A 98 -4.90 0.31 -12.78
CA ILE A 98 -4.06 -0.26 -11.72
C ILE A 98 -4.48 0.33 -10.38
N TYR A 99 -4.61 -0.53 -9.38
CA TYR A 99 -4.89 -0.18 -7.97
C TYR A 99 -3.79 -0.78 -7.13
N ILE A 100 -2.98 0.07 -6.51
CA ILE A 100 -1.93 -0.37 -5.57
C ILE A 100 -2.60 -0.64 -4.23
N THR A 101 -2.40 -1.84 -3.69
CA THR A 101 -3.03 -2.29 -2.44
C THR A 101 -2.05 -2.52 -1.30
N GLY A 102 -0.74 -2.56 -1.59
CA GLY A 102 0.29 -2.72 -0.56
C GLY A 102 1.68 -2.92 -1.13
N ARG A 103 2.63 -3.26 -0.24
CA ARG A 103 4.00 -3.62 -0.62
C ARG A 103 4.37 -4.99 -0.09
N ILE A 104 5.09 -5.78 -0.89
CA ILE A 104 5.57 -7.12 -0.49
C ILE A 104 6.42 -7.04 0.79
N LYS A 105 7.30 -6.03 0.90
CA LYS A 105 8.18 -5.85 2.06
C LYS A 105 7.45 -5.51 3.36
N ASN A 106 6.23 -4.96 3.26
CA ASN A 106 5.43 -4.58 4.41
C ASN A 106 4.46 -5.70 4.84
N MET A 107 4.35 -6.76 4.04
CA MET A 107 3.41 -7.84 4.30
C MET A 107 3.69 -8.53 5.64
N ILE A 108 2.69 -8.56 6.50
CA ILE A 108 2.71 -9.23 7.80
C ILE A 108 2.26 -10.68 7.61
N VAL A 109 3.07 -11.63 8.08
CA VAL A 109 2.75 -13.05 8.01
C VAL A 109 2.35 -13.56 9.40
N LEU A 110 1.05 -13.79 9.58
CA LEU A 110 0.50 -14.28 10.84
C LEU A 110 0.84 -15.74 11.11
N SER A 111 0.74 -16.17 12.36
CA SER A 111 1.05 -17.53 12.82
C SER A 111 0.27 -18.66 12.10
N GLY A 112 -0.84 -18.32 11.44
CA GLY A 112 -1.63 -19.23 10.59
C GLY A 112 -1.21 -19.22 9.13
N GLY A 113 -0.14 -18.51 8.74
CA GLY A 113 0.28 -18.33 7.35
C GLY A 113 -0.57 -17.32 6.57
N LYS A 114 -1.54 -16.66 7.22
CA LYS A 114 -2.34 -15.61 6.59
C LYS A 114 -1.47 -14.38 6.38
N LYS A 115 -1.48 -13.88 5.15
CA LYS A 115 -0.82 -12.65 4.73
C LYS A 115 -1.76 -11.48 4.96
N VAL A 116 -1.27 -10.41 5.57
CA VAL A 116 -2.02 -9.17 5.82
C VAL A 116 -1.16 -8.00 5.38
N PHE A 117 -1.74 -7.08 4.63
CA PHE A 117 -1.08 -5.85 4.25
C PHE A 117 -1.46 -4.75 5.25
N PRO A 118 -0.46 -4.09 5.89
CA PRO A 118 -0.70 -2.99 6.83
C PRO A 118 -1.67 -1.94 6.29
N GLU A 119 -1.51 -1.59 5.02
CA GLU A 119 -2.29 -0.58 4.32
C GLU A 119 -3.80 -0.90 4.30
N GLU A 120 -4.16 -2.18 4.23
CA GLU A 120 -5.57 -2.61 4.28
C GLU A 120 -6.18 -2.36 5.67
N VAL A 121 -5.40 -2.62 6.72
CA VAL A 121 -5.83 -2.40 8.11
C VAL A 121 -5.88 -0.90 8.42
N GLU A 122 -4.87 -0.15 8.00
CA GLU A 122 -4.80 1.31 8.12
C GLU A 122 -6.01 1.97 7.47
N ALA A 123 -6.35 1.58 6.23
CA ALA A 123 -7.50 2.11 5.50
C ALA A 123 -8.86 1.87 6.21
N VAL A 124 -8.96 0.84 7.06
CA VAL A 124 -10.13 0.60 7.90
C VAL A 124 -10.10 1.51 9.12
N LEU A 125 -8.95 1.58 9.82
CA LEU A 125 -8.80 2.37 11.05
C LEU A 125 -8.88 3.88 10.78
N GLU A 126 -8.37 4.37 9.66
CA GLU A 126 -8.45 5.77 9.25
C GLU A 126 -9.87 6.30 9.03
N LYS A 127 -10.87 5.41 8.89
CA LYS A 127 -12.27 5.81 8.83
C LYS A 127 -12.80 6.34 10.16
N SER A 128 -12.11 6.06 11.27
CA SER A 128 -12.51 6.56 12.58
C SER A 128 -12.41 8.07 12.66
N PRO A 129 -13.45 8.76 13.12
CA PRO A 129 -13.38 10.18 13.40
C PRO A 129 -12.48 10.52 14.61
N LEU A 130 -12.04 9.52 15.38
CA LEU A 130 -11.27 9.70 16.62
C LEU A 130 -9.76 9.74 16.37
N PHE A 131 -9.29 9.20 15.24
CA PHE A 131 -7.87 9.03 14.94
C PHE A 131 -7.37 10.15 14.02
N ALA A 132 -6.19 10.69 14.32
CA ALA A 132 -5.50 11.66 13.49
C ALA A 132 -4.53 10.95 12.53
N GLU A 133 -3.79 9.97 13.04
CA GLU A 133 -2.83 9.18 12.27
C GLU A 133 -2.87 7.72 12.76
N VAL A 134 -2.65 6.79 11.85
CA VAL A 134 -2.56 5.36 12.11
C VAL A 134 -1.35 4.80 11.39
N CYS A 135 -0.61 3.92 12.06
CA CYS A 135 0.46 3.14 11.45
C CYS A 135 0.32 1.69 11.93
N VAL A 136 0.27 0.76 11.00
CA VAL A 136 0.17 -0.68 11.27
C VAL A 136 1.49 -1.35 10.93
N LEU A 137 1.95 -2.25 11.79
CA LEU A 137 3.20 -2.98 11.63
C LEU A 137 3.09 -4.41 12.18
N GLY A 138 3.91 -5.30 11.64
CA GLY A 138 4.14 -6.62 12.19
C GLY A 138 5.12 -6.55 13.36
N ILE A 139 4.79 -7.21 14.46
CA ILE A 139 5.70 -7.38 15.58
C ILE A 139 5.98 -8.86 15.82
N SER A 140 7.26 -9.21 15.86
CA SER A 140 7.69 -10.56 16.22
C SER A 140 7.58 -10.75 17.74
N ARG A 141 6.81 -11.75 18.19
CA ARG A 141 6.82 -12.14 19.60
C ARG A 141 8.07 -12.94 19.92
N THR A 142 8.80 -12.48 20.91
CA THR A 142 10.02 -13.15 21.42
C THR A 142 9.75 -14.43 22.21
N PHE A 143 8.49 -14.75 22.53
CA PHE A 143 8.12 -15.93 23.35
C PHE A 143 6.93 -16.68 22.74
N GLY A 144 7.16 -17.93 22.38
CA GLY A 144 6.10 -18.95 22.19
C GLY A 144 5.45 -19.04 20.81
N VAL A 145 5.91 -18.30 19.82
CA VAL A 145 5.39 -18.36 18.44
C VAL A 145 6.44 -19.00 17.51
N LYS A 146 5.98 -19.71 16.48
CA LYS A 146 6.88 -20.28 15.44
C LYS A 146 7.76 -19.17 14.86
N ASP A 147 9.06 -19.43 14.74
CA ASP A 147 10.00 -18.53 14.04
C ASP A 147 9.44 -18.10 12.69
N GLY A 148 9.53 -16.79 12.42
CA GLY A 148 9.07 -16.20 11.17
C GLY A 148 7.59 -15.80 11.12
N THR A 149 6.88 -15.75 12.26
CA THR A 149 5.51 -15.25 12.32
C THR A 149 5.40 -13.97 13.14
N GLU A 150 4.45 -13.12 12.76
CA GLU A 150 4.23 -11.80 13.32
C GLU A 150 2.81 -11.67 13.88
N GLU A 151 2.62 -10.68 14.74
CA GLU A 151 1.31 -10.20 15.16
C GLU A 151 1.11 -8.78 14.65
N ILE A 152 -0.14 -8.43 14.36
CA ILE A 152 -0.49 -7.07 13.94
C ILE A 152 -0.48 -6.16 15.16
N ALA A 153 0.28 -5.08 15.08
CA ALA A 153 0.24 -3.98 16.01
C ALA A 153 -0.15 -2.69 15.28
N ALA A 154 -0.90 -1.83 15.96
CA ALA A 154 -1.23 -0.52 15.45
C ALA A 154 -0.72 0.56 16.41
N VAL A 155 -0.05 1.55 15.87
CA VAL A 155 0.27 2.81 16.54
C VAL A 155 -0.76 3.83 16.10
N ILE A 156 -1.52 4.36 17.04
CA ILE A 156 -2.63 5.28 16.78
C ILE A 156 -2.37 6.60 17.47
N VAL A 157 -2.41 7.68 16.71
CA VAL A 157 -2.40 9.05 17.23
C VAL A 157 -3.85 9.53 17.30
N PRO A 158 -4.42 9.74 18.49
CA PRO A 158 -5.77 10.28 18.63
C PRO A 158 -5.81 11.75 18.24
N LYS A 159 -6.98 12.23 17.80
CA LYS A 159 -7.18 13.64 17.55
C LYS A 159 -7.02 14.47 18.83
N LYS A 160 -6.59 15.72 18.67
CA LYS A 160 -6.32 16.64 19.77
C LYS A 160 -7.52 16.81 20.72
N GLU A 161 -8.73 16.87 20.17
CA GLU A 161 -9.97 16.98 20.95
C GLU A 161 -10.21 15.78 21.87
N MET A 162 -9.72 14.60 21.47
CA MET A 162 -9.80 13.37 22.29
C MET A 162 -8.82 13.42 23.45
N ILE A 163 -7.60 13.91 23.21
CA ILE A 163 -6.56 14.07 24.23
C ILE A 163 -7.00 15.11 25.28
N GLU A 164 -7.66 16.18 24.87
CA GLU A 164 -8.17 17.23 25.77
C GLU A 164 -9.39 16.78 26.58
N LYS A 165 -10.16 15.80 26.10
CA LYS A 165 -11.42 15.36 26.67
C LYS A 165 -11.30 14.22 27.69
N TYR A 166 -10.32 13.33 27.52
CA TYR A 166 -10.19 12.09 28.29
C TYR A 166 -8.85 12.03 29.01
N SER A 167 -8.81 11.40 30.18
CA SER A 167 -7.55 10.95 30.81
C SER A 167 -6.90 9.85 30.00
N ASP A 168 -5.62 9.59 30.20
CA ASP A 168 -4.87 8.56 29.48
C ASP A 168 -5.52 7.17 29.58
N GLU A 169 -6.02 6.81 30.76
CA GLU A 169 -6.69 5.51 30.99
C GLU A 169 -8.05 5.41 30.28
N GLU A 170 -8.81 6.50 30.25
CA GLU A 170 -10.10 6.55 29.54
C GLU A 170 -9.87 6.54 28.04
N LEU A 171 -8.86 7.27 27.56
CA LEU A 171 -8.49 7.36 26.16
C LEU A 171 -8.08 5.99 25.61
N ASP A 172 -7.25 5.22 26.34
CA ASP A 172 -6.90 3.85 25.96
C ASP A 172 -8.13 2.96 25.81
N LYS A 173 -9.07 3.03 26.75
CA LYS A 173 -10.33 2.27 26.67
C LYS A 173 -11.17 2.64 25.46
N VAL A 174 -11.30 3.93 25.18
CA VAL A 174 -12.06 4.44 24.03
C VAL A 174 -11.40 3.99 22.72
N ILE A 175 -10.09 4.13 22.58
CA ILE A 175 -9.34 3.70 21.39
C ILE A 175 -9.52 2.20 21.17
N ARG A 176 -9.35 1.37 22.19
CA ARG A 176 -9.52 -0.10 22.09
C ARG A 176 -10.96 -0.50 21.70
N ALA A 177 -11.95 0.19 22.22
CA ALA A 177 -13.34 -0.06 21.86
C ALA A 177 -13.61 0.28 20.39
N GLU A 178 -13.09 1.39 19.90
CA GLU A 178 -13.22 1.83 18.52
C GLU A 178 -12.52 0.88 17.55
N VAL A 179 -11.26 0.49 17.84
CA VAL A 179 -10.53 -0.50 17.03
C VAL A 179 -11.30 -1.82 16.96
N LYS A 180 -11.84 -2.29 18.07
CA LYS A 180 -12.65 -3.52 18.09
C LYS A 180 -13.90 -3.42 17.23
N GLN A 181 -14.55 -2.27 17.23
CA GLN A 181 -15.76 -2.03 16.42
C GLN A 181 -15.44 -2.00 14.92
N LEU A 182 -14.31 -1.42 14.54
CA LEU A 182 -13.88 -1.33 13.13
C LEU A 182 -13.34 -2.67 12.59
N SER A 183 -12.92 -3.57 13.46
CA SER A 183 -12.34 -4.87 13.11
C SER A 183 -13.37 -6.00 12.99
N THR A 184 -14.66 -5.72 13.14
CA THR A 184 -15.77 -6.65 12.98
C THR A 184 -16.46 -6.46 11.66
#